data_754902b5510d7c6e9830526debf49316
#
_entry.id   754902b5510d7c6e9830526debf49316
#
_cell.length_a   1.000
_cell.length_b   1.000
_cell.length_c   1.000
_cell.angle_alpha   90.00
_cell.angle_beta   90.00
_cell.angle_gamma   90.00
#
_symmetry.space_group_name_H-M   'P 1'
#
loop_
_entity.id
_entity.type
_entity.pdbx_description
1 polymer ?
#
loop_
_entity_poly.entity_id
_entity_poly.type
_entity_poly.pdbx_seq_one_letter_code
_entity_poly.pdbx_strand_id
1 'polypeptide(L)'
;MLTSLRALPRAACRLSSINLFHGRSRQNYATEAKIPINIMEVGPRDGLQNEKGVIPVDVKVELIEKLGLAGCQLIEAGSFVSPKWVPQMAGTGEIISRMHRLPDVHYGVLVPNQKGLEGLLSVLNSYNASPDSDSTPPPSDEISIFTAATDAFTRANLNTSINESLAKLAPVAKQALDKGLRVRGYVSVAIVCPYTGQVDYKKVREVAKELLNMGCYEISLGDTVGRGTPTQVAEMLEEVKKELPVERLAGHFHDTFGTAVANVFTALEHGVRTIDSSVGGLGGCPYSPGATGNVATEDVLYALKNSKYTVIGTEYGKGTIDLDKMTEIGWWISEKLGRESISRAGRALRAKKIRDAEMVADGEVRAKL
;
A
#
# COMPACT_ATOMS: atom_id res chain seq x y z
N MET A 1 28.14 -41.64 -66.66
CA MET A 1 28.68 -40.30 -66.95
C MET A 1 28.95 -39.61 -65.63
N LEU A 2 30.23 -39.52 -65.27
CA LEU A 2 30.75 -38.89 -64.10
C LEU A 2 30.91 -37.40 -64.39
N THR A 3 30.32 -36.49 -63.51
CA THR A 3 30.63 -35.07 -63.57
C THR A 3 31.13 -34.63 -62.20
N SER A 4 32.32 -34.06 -62.22
CA SER A 4 33.22 -33.68 -61.17
C SER A 4 32.65 -32.52 -60.29
N LEU A 5 32.73 -32.65 -58.94
CA LEU A 5 32.62 -31.61 -58.03
C LEU A 5 33.92 -30.80 -57.90
N ARG A 6 33.91 -29.53 -58.32
CA ARG A 6 35.00 -28.56 -58.08
C ARG A 6 34.93 -28.04 -56.69
N ALA A 7 36.01 -28.16 -55.93
CA ALA A 7 36.21 -27.54 -54.62
C ALA A 7 36.48 -26.05 -54.76
N LEU A 8 35.80 -25.24 -53.95
CA LEU A 8 36.08 -23.82 -53.77
C LEU A 8 37.09 -23.59 -52.62
N PRO A 9 37.97 -22.59 -52.72
CA PRO A 9 39.04 -22.39 -51.76
C PRO A 9 38.55 -21.76 -50.45
N ARG A 10 39.07 -22.27 -49.33
CA ARG A 10 38.88 -21.72 -48.00
C ARG A 10 39.61 -20.38 -47.87
N ALA A 11 38.87 -19.30 -47.68
CA ALA A 11 39.42 -18.03 -47.27
C ALA A 11 39.78 -18.08 -45.76
N ALA A 12 41.07 -17.90 -45.47
CA ALA A 12 41.57 -17.81 -44.11
C ALA A 12 41.19 -16.45 -43.52
N CYS A 13 40.25 -16.45 -42.58
CA CYS A 13 39.92 -15.28 -41.79
C CYS A 13 40.98 -15.09 -40.70
N ARG A 14 41.86 -14.10 -40.88
CA ARG A 14 42.79 -13.63 -39.82
C ARG A 14 42.00 -12.96 -38.73
N LEU A 15 41.91 -13.58 -37.56
CA LEU A 15 41.48 -12.95 -36.33
C LEU A 15 42.56 -11.98 -35.86
N SER A 16 42.35 -10.69 -36.10
CA SER A 16 43.09 -9.61 -35.42
C SER A 16 42.60 -9.52 -33.98
N SER A 17 43.46 -9.86 -33.04
CA SER A 17 43.26 -9.68 -31.61
C SER A 17 43.16 -8.17 -31.28
N ILE A 18 41.95 -7.69 -31.10
CA ILE A 18 41.72 -6.35 -30.53
C ILE A 18 41.79 -6.50 -29.00
N ASN A 19 42.91 -6.09 -28.42
CA ASN A 19 43.04 -5.89 -26.98
C ASN A 19 42.25 -4.63 -26.57
N LEU A 20 40.99 -4.83 -26.17
CA LEU A 20 40.18 -3.81 -25.51
C LEU A 20 40.31 -3.96 -23.97
N PHE A 21 41.48 -3.65 -23.43
CA PHE A 21 41.60 -3.29 -22.04
C PHE A 21 41.10 -1.82 -21.89
N HIS A 22 39.79 -1.63 -21.84
CA HIS A 22 39.25 -0.42 -21.29
C HIS A 22 39.25 -0.57 -19.78
N GLY A 23 40.16 0.17 -19.12
CA GLY A 23 40.11 0.36 -17.70
C GLY A 23 38.70 0.88 -17.33
N ARG A 24 37.90 0.01 -16.66
CA ARG A 24 36.70 0.47 -15.99
C ARG A 24 37.15 1.47 -14.93
N SER A 25 37.07 2.76 -15.23
CA SER A 25 37.05 3.77 -14.20
C SER A 25 35.96 3.35 -13.22
N ARG A 26 36.32 3.05 -11.98
CA ARG A 26 35.36 3.01 -10.88
C ARG A 26 34.77 4.43 -10.82
N GLN A 27 33.64 4.64 -11.50
CA GLN A 27 32.80 5.77 -11.18
C GLN A 27 32.49 5.63 -9.70
N ASN A 28 33.12 6.46 -8.87
CA ASN A 28 32.63 6.73 -7.54
C ASN A 28 31.24 7.33 -7.74
N TYR A 29 30.21 6.49 -7.68
CA TYR A 29 28.86 6.97 -7.44
C TYR A 29 28.95 7.65 -6.08
N ALA A 30 29.10 8.98 -6.06
CA ALA A 30 28.73 9.77 -4.92
C ALA A 30 27.34 9.27 -4.54
N THR A 31 27.16 8.80 -3.31
CA THR A 31 25.87 8.33 -2.81
C THR A 31 24.95 9.54 -2.82
N GLU A 32 24.24 9.77 -3.93
CA GLU A 32 23.16 10.74 -3.96
C GLU A 32 22.23 10.42 -2.82
N ALA A 33 21.82 11.46 -2.09
CA ALA A 33 20.88 11.31 -0.98
C ALA A 33 19.62 10.62 -1.51
N LYS A 34 19.24 9.50 -0.90
CA LYS A 34 18.07 8.75 -1.33
C LYS A 34 16.80 9.57 -1.10
N ILE A 35 15.85 9.42 -2.00
CA ILE A 35 14.56 10.08 -1.94
C ILE A 35 13.67 9.33 -0.95
N PRO A 36 13.18 9.99 0.12
CA PRO A 36 12.33 9.38 1.13
C PRO A 36 10.94 9.06 0.59
N ILE A 37 10.39 7.91 1.00
CA ILE A 37 9.06 7.43 0.65
C ILE A 37 8.35 6.91 1.89
N ASN A 38 7.07 7.24 2.02
CA ASN A 38 6.18 6.71 3.04
C ASN A 38 5.39 5.51 2.50
N ILE A 39 5.16 4.53 3.34
CA ILE A 39 4.19 3.47 3.14
C ILE A 39 3.03 3.69 4.10
N MET A 40 1.81 3.82 3.57
CA MET A 40 0.58 3.69 4.35
C MET A 40 0.18 2.21 4.31
N GLU A 41 0.33 1.53 5.42
CA GLU A 41 -0.06 0.13 5.55
C GLU A 41 -1.56 0.02 5.78
N VAL A 42 -2.28 -0.42 4.75
CA VAL A 42 -3.75 -0.52 4.76
C VAL A 42 -4.25 -1.94 5.01
N GLY A 43 -3.36 -2.88 5.28
CA GLY A 43 -3.71 -4.28 5.53
C GLY A 43 -4.78 -4.47 6.59
N PRO A 44 -4.69 -3.86 7.78
CA PRO A 44 -5.67 -4.04 8.84
C PRO A 44 -7.06 -3.47 8.52
N ARG A 45 -7.16 -2.51 7.58
CA ARG A 45 -8.43 -1.94 7.15
C ARG A 45 -8.83 -2.48 5.77
N ASP A 46 -8.24 -1.96 4.69
CA ASP A 46 -8.63 -2.29 3.32
C ASP A 46 -8.33 -3.75 2.98
N GLY A 47 -7.18 -4.21 3.46
CA GLY A 47 -6.78 -5.60 3.29
C GLY A 47 -7.78 -6.59 3.88
N LEU A 48 -8.18 -6.40 5.13
CA LEU A 48 -9.08 -7.33 5.84
C LEU A 48 -10.56 -7.14 5.50
N GLN A 49 -10.96 -6.01 4.96
CA GLN A 49 -12.39 -5.70 4.75
C GLN A 49 -13.07 -6.61 3.73
N ASN A 50 -12.30 -7.23 2.82
CA ASN A 50 -12.81 -8.11 1.78
C ASN A 50 -12.63 -9.62 2.10
N GLU A 51 -12.12 -9.96 3.28
CA GLU A 51 -11.99 -11.35 3.70
C GLU A 51 -13.35 -12.01 3.93
N LYS A 52 -13.43 -13.34 3.69
CA LYS A 52 -14.71 -14.07 3.70
C LYS A 52 -15.33 -14.23 5.09
N GLY A 53 -14.56 -14.14 6.15
CA GLY A 53 -14.97 -14.40 7.53
C GLY A 53 -14.85 -13.20 8.44
N VAL A 54 -15.49 -13.26 9.61
CA VAL A 54 -15.26 -12.31 10.69
C VAL A 54 -13.91 -12.64 11.33
N ILE A 55 -13.01 -11.68 11.38
CA ILE A 55 -11.68 -11.85 11.93
C ILE A 55 -11.72 -11.46 13.41
N PRO A 56 -11.22 -12.32 14.33
CA PRO A 56 -11.19 -12.01 15.75
C PRO A 56 -10.45 -10.71 16.06
N VAL A 57 -10.94 -9.98 17.04
CA VAL A 57 -10.32 -8.70 17.49
C VAL A 57 -8.86 -8.93 17.87
N ASP A 58 -8.54 -9.99 18.59
CA ASP A 58 -7.17 -10.31 19.02
C ASP A 58 -6.21 -10.47 17.84
N VAL A 59 -6.65 -11.09 16.74
CA VAL A 59 -5.83 -11.22 15.51
C VAL A 59 -5.56 -9.86 14.86
N LYS A 60 -6.54 -8.96 14.87
CA LYS A 60 -6.37 -7.61 14.32
C LYS A 60 -5.45 -6.76 15.19
N VAL A 61 -5.59 -6.84 16.51
CA VAL A 61 -4.69 -6.19 17.47
C VAL A 61 -3.26 -6.67 17.25
N GLU A 62 -3.04 -7.98 17.23
CA GLU A 62 -1.72 -8.58 17.01
C GLU A 62 -1.13 -8.17 15.65
N LEU A 63 -1.96 -8.09 14.59
CA LEU A 63 -1.50 -7.62 13.28
C LEU A 63 -0.96 -6.20 13.34
N ILE A 64 -1.71 -5.26 13.92
CA ILE A 64 -1.34 -3.84 14.01
C ILE A 64 -0.04 -3.67 14.83
N GLU A 65 0.07 -4.38 15.95
CA GLU A 65 1.26 -4.35 16.80
C GLU A 65 2.51 -4.89 16.07
N LYS A 66 2.37 -6.02 15.36
CA LYS A 66 3.45 -6.58 14.55
C LYS A 66 3.90 -5.62 13.44
N LEU A 67 2.97 -4.95 12.77
CA LEU A 67 3.28 -3.97 11.73
C LEU A 67 4.07 -2.78 12.29
N GLY A 68 3.66 -2.23 13.43
CA GLY A 68 4.41 -1.18 14.12
C GLY A 68 5.83 -1.63 14.49
N LEU A 69 5.97 -2.84 15.06
CA LEU A 69 7.26 -3.44 15.41
C LEU A 69 8.13 -3.80 14.18
N ALA A 70 7.53 -3.92 12.99
CA ALA A 70 8.27 -4.06 11.74
C ALA A 70 8.76 -2.71 11.18
N GLY A 71 8.37 -1.60 11.80
CA GLY A 71 8.79 -0.26 11.42
C GLY A 71 7.76 0.53 10.61
N CYS A 72 6.53 0.05 10.44
CA CYS A 72 5.48 0.83 9.80
C CYS A 72 5.18 2.09 10.63
N GLN A 73 5.27 3.25 9.99
CA GLN A 73 5.01 4.54 10.62
C GLN A 73 3.56 4.98 10.44
N LEU A 74 2.91 4.59 9.35
CA LEU A 74 1.53 4.94 9.02
C LEU A 74 0.73 3.64 8.88
N ILE A 75 -0.30 3.45 9.72
CA ILE A 75 -1.13 2.24 9.74
C ILE A 75 -2.60 2.62 9.76
N GLU A 76 -3.37 2.16 8.80
CA GLU A 76 -4.82 2.29 8.83
C GLU A 76 -5.42 1.11 9.61
N ALA A 77 -5.71 1.36 10.90
CA ALA A 77 -5.99 0.33 11.91
C ALA A 77 -7.40 -0.28 11.84
N GLY A 78 -8.32 0.33 11.08
CA GLY A 78 -9.68 -0.18 10.95
C GLY A 78 -10.66 0.84 10.38
N SER A 79 -11.95 0.58 10.53
CA SER A 79 -13.00 1.44 10.00
C SER A 79 -14.21 1.52 10.92
N PHE A 80 -14.76 2.71 11.08
CA PHE A 80 -16.04 2.95 11.74
C PHE A 80 -17.24 2.84 10.77
N VAL A 81 -17.10 2.03 9.72
CA VAL A 81 -18.22 1.61 8.88
C VAL A 81 -19.19 0.74 9.68
N SER A 82 -20.47 0.75 9.31
CA SER A 82 -21.45 -0.12 9.98
C SER A 82 -21.11 -1.59 9.82
N PRO A 83 -20.99 -2.37 10.91
CA PRO A 83 -20.73 -3.82 10.84
C PRO A 83 -21.83 -4.63 10.13
N LYS A 84 -23.01 -4.03 9.93
CA LYS A 84 -24.08 -4.64 9.13
C LYS A 84 -23.72 -4.69 7.64
N TRP A 85 -22.89 -3.75 7.17
CA TRP A 85 -22.43 -3.67 5.79
C TRP A 85 -21.07 -4.34 5.60
N VAL A 86 -20.16 -4.17 6.56
CA VAL A 86 -18.80 -4.72 6.53
C VAL A 86 -18.51 -5.40 7.86
N PRO A 87 -18.98 -6.64 8.07
CA PRO A 87 -18.79 -7.37 9.33
C PRO A 87 -17.32 -7.53 9.73
N GLN A 88 -16.42 -7.58 8.74
CA GLN A 88 -14.96 -7.68 8.95
C GLN A 88 -14.40 -6.50 9.72
N MET A 89 -15.04 -5.32 9.66
CA MET A 89 -14.62 -4.11 10.38
C MET A 89 -15.26 -3.97 11.77
N ALA A 90 -16.02 -4.98 12.20
CA ALA A 90 -16.56 -4.99 13.56
C ALA A 90 -15.42 -4.92 14.60
N GLY A 91 -15.70 -4.22 15.71
CA GLY A 91 -14.77 -4.12 16.84
C GLY A 91 -13.66 -3.08 16.68
N THR A 92 -13.68 -2.19 15.66
CA THR A 92 -12.62 -1.18 15.47
C THR A 92 -12.37 -0.34 16.72
N GLY A 93 -13.43 0.11 17.42
CA GLY A 93 -13.26 0.86 18.67
C GLY A 93 -12.54 0.06 19.76
N GLU A 94 -12.84 -1.23 19.90
CA GLU A 94 -12.16 -2.14 20.83
C GLU A 94 -10.70 -2.35 20.42
N ILE A 95 -10.44 -2.56 19.12
CA ILE A 95 -9.09 -2.78 18.58
C ILE A 95 -8.18 -1.59 18.94
N ILE A 96 -8.56 -0.38 18.57
CA ILE A 96 -7.73 0.80 18.79
C ILE A 96 -7.58 1.16 20.28
N SER A 97 -8.52 0.74 21.14
CA SER A 97 -8.40 0.90 22.57
C SER A 97 -7.44 -0.09 23.22
N ARG A 98 -7.34 -1.31 22.68
CA ARG A 98 -6.59 -2.44 23.27
C ARG A 98 -5.17 -2.57 22.74
N MET A 99 -4.93 -2.16 21.47
CA MET A 99 -3.61 -2.31 20.85
C MET A 99 -2.54 -1.54 21.63
N HIS A 100 -1.34 -2.11 21.70
CA HIS A 100 -0.17 -1.40 22.18
C HIS A 100 0.25 -0.36 21.16
N ARG A 101 0.22 0.91 21.53
CA ARG A 101 0.56 2.04 20.67
C ARG A 101 2.03 2.40 20.82
N LEU A 102 2.74 2.36 19.73
CA LEU A 102 4.15 2.73 19.69
C LEU A 102 4.30 4.24 19.45
N PRO A 103 5.26 4.90 20.08
CA PRO A 103 5.62 6.27 19.71
C PRO A 103 6.06 6.32 18.24
N ASP A 104 5.88 7.45 17.60
CA ASP A 104 6.21 7.71 16.19
C ASP A 104 5.45 6.83 15.16
N VAL A 105 4.37 6.17 15.58
CA VAL A 105 3.41 5.49 14.71
C VAL A 105 2.09 6.23 14.72
N HIS A 106 1.60 6.56 13.52
CA HIS A 106 0.29 7.16 13.31
C HIS A 106 -0.75 6.07 13.03
N TYR A 107 -1.82 6.07 13.79
CA TYR A 107 -2.90 5.10 13.66
C TYR A 107 -4.15 5.79 13.13
N GLY A 108 -4.38 5.64 11.81
CA GLY A 108 -5.57 6.16 11.14
C GLY A 108 -6.74 5.18 11.19
N VAL A 109 -7.96 5.69 11.09
CA VAL A 109 -9.18 4.89 10.91
C VAL A 109 -10.08 5.48 9.84
N LEU A 110 -10.70 4.63 9.03
CA LEU A 110 -11.67 5.10 8.04
C LEU A 110 -12.99 5.48 8.70
N VAL A 111 -13.46 6.69 8.42
CA VAL A 111 -14.73 7.27 8.92
C VAL A 111 -15.62 7.62 7.72
N PRO A 112 -16.64 6.81 7.40
CA PRO A 112 -17.43 7.00 6.19
C PRO A 112 -18.50 8.09 6.32
N ASN A 113 -18.85 8.50 7.53
CA ASN A 113 -19.94 9.47 7.80
C ASN A 113 -19.90 9.98 9.24
N GLN A 114 -20.83 10.88 9.57
CA GLN A 114 -20.97 11.49 10.88
C GLN A 114 -21.09 10.48 12.03
N LYS A 115 -21.87 9.41 11.84
CA LYS A 115 -22.02 8.36 12.88
C LYS A 115 -20.72 7.61 13.15
N GLY A 116 -19.90 7.39 12.10
CA GLY A 116 -18.57 6.82 12.25
C GLY A 116 -17.66 7.73 13.08
N LEU A 117 -17.70 9.03 12.81
CA LEU A 117 -16.94 10.03 13.59
C LEU A 117 -17.35 10.05 15.05
N GLU A 118 -18.65 10.05 15.34
CA GLU A 118 -19.17 9.97 16.70
C GLU A 118 -18.67 8.74 17.45
N GLY A 119 -18.63 7.59 16.76
CA GLY A 119 -18.05 6.35 17.30
C GLY A 119 -16.58 6.50 17.67
N LEU A 120 -15.76 7.07 16.80
CA LEU A 120 -14.35 7.35 17.09
C LEU A 120 -14.20 8.33 18.25
N LEU A 121 -14.93 9.45 18.21
CA LEU A 121 -14.83 10.48 19.26
C LEU A 121 -15.23 9.94 20.63
N SER A 122 -16.18 9.00 20.71
CA SER A 122 -16.52 8.32 21.96
C SER A 122 -15.33 7.54 22.53
N VAL A 123 -14.56 6.84 21.70
CA VAL A 123 -13.34 6.12 22.11
C VAL A 123 -12.27 7.10 22.58
N LEU A 124 -12.03 8.18 21.84
CA LEU A 124 -11.03 9.19 22.18
C LEU A 124 -11.38 9.92 23.48
N ASN A 125 -12.66 10.24 23.71
CA ASN A 125 -13.10 10.86 24.96
C ASN A 125 -12.90 9.92 26.16
N SER A 126 -13.16 8.62 26.00
CA SER A 126 -12.92 7.63 27.06
C SER A 126 -11.43 7.51 27.37
N TYR A 127 -10.57 7.53 26.36
CA TYR A 127 -9.12 7.53 26.52
C TYR A 127 -8.64 8.81 27.26
N ASN A 128 -9.07 10.00 26.83
CA ASN A 128 -8.67 11.28 27.43
C ASN A 128 -9.11 11.43 28.91
N ALA A 129 -10.11 10.67 29.31
CA ALA A 129 -10.52 10.59 30.72
C ALA A 129 -9.73 9.58 31.55
N SER A 130 -8.83 8.80 30.90
CA SER A 130 -7.98 7.81 31.58
C SER A 130 -6.72 8.46 32.15
N PRO A 131 -6.20 7.97 33.30
CA PRO A 131 -4.91 8.41 33.85
C PRO A 131 -3.72 8.14 32.91
N ASP A 132 -3.85 7.22 31.97
CA ASP A 132 -2.79 6.83 31.03
C ASP A 132 -2.65 7.77 29.84
N SER A 133 -3.57 8.73 29.66
CA SER A 133 -3.61 9.63 28.49
C SER A 133 -2.37 10.51 28.35
N ASP A 134 -1.71 10.84 29.44
CA ASP A 134 -0.49 11.68 29.43
C ASP A 134 0.79 10.90 29.06
N SER A 135 0.76 9.57 29.11
CA SER A 135 1.94 8.72 28.97
C SER A 135 1.95 7.84 27.70
N THR A 136 0.82 7.73 27.03
CA THR A 136 0.69 6.88 25.81
C THR A 136 0.13 7.66 24.63
N PRO A 137 0.48 7.32 23.37
CA PRO A 137 -0.14 7.93 22.20
C PRO A 137 -1.67 7.73 22.19
N PRO A 138 -2.45 8.64 21.56
CA PRO A 138 -3.90 8.47 21.43
C PRO A 138 -4.26 7.21 20.63
N PRO A 139 -5.45 6.62 20.85
CA PRO A 139 -5.92 5.45 20.08
C PRO A 139 -5.94 5.65 18.57
N SER A 140 -6.17 6.87 18.13
CA SER A 140 -6.07 7.30 16.73
C SER A 140 -5.84 8.80 16.70
N ASP A 141 -5.00 9.25 15.77
CA ASP A 141 -4.69 10.67 15.51
C ASP A 141 -5.12 11.11 14.10
N GLU A 142 -5.71 10.19 13.33
CA GLU A 142 -6.07 10.43 11.93
C GLU A 142 -7.40 9.76 11.58
N ILE A 143 -8.20 10.43 10.76
CA ILE A 143 -9.29 9.80 10.04
C ILE A 143 -9.04 9.79 8.55
N SER A 144 -9.56 8.74 7.87
CA SER A 144 -9.67 8.72 6.42
C SER A 144 -11.13 8.88 6.02
N ILE A 145 -11.38 9.69 5.00
CA ILE A 145 -12.67 9.82 4.33
C ILE A 145 -12.53 9.42 2.86
N PHE A 146 -13.60 8.96 2.23
CA PHE A 146 -13.53 8.52 0.84
C PHE A 146 -14.74 8.91 0.01
N THR A 147 -14.50 9.12 -1.26
CA THR A 147 -15.50 9.22 -2.31
C THR A 147 -14.94 8.60 -3.60
N ALA A 148 -15.56 8.80 -4.74
CA ALA A 148 -15.09 8.22 -6.00
C ALA A 148 -15.12 9.24 -7.13
N ALA A 149 -14.43 8.93 -8.22
CA ALA A 149 -14.37 9.78 -9.41
C ALA A 149 -15.57 9.62 -10.36
N THR A 150 -16.51 8.69 -10.08
CA THR A 150 -17.71 8.47 -10.90
C THR A 150 -18.97 8.35 -10.06
N ASP A 151 -20.07 8.97 -10.54
CA ASP A 151 -21.38 8.85 -9.89
C ASP A 151 -21.90 7.40 -9.87
N ALA A 152 -21.58 6.61 -10.89
CA ALA A 152 -22.00 5.21 -10.94
C ALA A 152 -21.40 4.43 -9.76
N PHE A 153 -20.13 4.68 -9.44
CA PHE A 153 -19.48 4.01 -8.32
C PHE A 153 -19.95 4.54 -6.96
N THR A 154 -20.12 5.84 -6.78
CA THR A 154 -20.66 6.41 -5.52
C THR A 154 -22.09 5.94 -5.27
N ARG A 155 -22.94 5.85 -6.29
CA ARG A 155 -24.30 5.30 -6.16
C ARG A 155 -24.30 3.84 -5.72
N ALA A 156 -23.44 3.02 -6.31
CA ALA A 156 -23.33 1.59 -5.95
C ALA A 156 -22.79 1.35 -4.54
N ASN A 157 -21.85 2.18 -4.08
CA ASN A 157 -21.18 1.98 -2.79
C ASN A 157 -21.74 2.82 -1.65
N LEU A 158 -22.16 4.05 -1.93
CA LEU A 158 -22.59 5.02 -0.92
C LEU A 158 -24.06 5.40 -1.07
N ASN A 159 -24.75 4.87 -2.09
CA ASN A 159 -26.13 5.21 -2.45
C ASN A 159 -26.34 6.73 -2.57
N THR A 160 -25.40 7.43 -3.23
CA THR A 160 -25.41 8.88 -3.36
C THR A 160 -24.62 9.32 -4.60
N SER A 161 -24.77 10.56 -5.05
CA SER A 161 -23.91 11.17 -6.07
C SER A 161 -22.57 11.64 -5.48
N ILE A 162 -21.61 11.98 -6.35
CA ILE A 162 -20.33 12.57 -5.92
C ILE A 162 -20.58 13.85 -5.12
N ASN A 163 -21.40 14.77 -5.63
CA ASN A 163 -21.66 16.05 -4.98
C ASN A 163 -22.33 15.88 -3.61
N GLU A 164 -23.29 14.99 -3.49
CA GLU A 164 -23.94 14.68 -2.20
C GLU A 164 -22.97 13.98 -1.24
N SER A 165 -22.08 13.11 -1.75
CA SER A 165 -21.02 12.48 -0.96
C SER A 165 -20.08 13.54 -0.36
N LEU A 166 -19.56 14.44 -1.20
CA LEU A 166 -18.71 15.54 -0.78
C LEU A 166 -19.41 16.45 0.24
N ALA A 167 -20.67 16.81 0.00
CA ALA A 167 -21.46 17.62 0.93
C ALA A 167 -21.66 16.96 2.30
N LYS A 168 -21.80 15.62 2.35
CA LYS A 168 -21.88 14.84 3.60
C LYS A 168 -20.54 14.70 4.32
N LEU A 169 -19.43 14.66 3.57
CA LEU A 169 -18.09 14.52 4.14
C LEU A 169 -17.52 15.82 4.70
N ALA A 170 -17.91 16.97 4.13
CA ALA A 170 -17.39 18.27 4.57
C ALA A 170 -17.60 18.55 6.08
N PRO A 171 -18.78 18.35 6.70
CA PRO A 171 -18.94 18.51 8.14
C PRO A 171 -18.16 17.49 8.96
N VAL A 172 -17.97 16.25 8.45
CA VAL A 172 -17.16 15.21 9.11
C VAL A 172 -15.70 15.64 9.17
N ALA A 173 -15.13 16.06 8.04
CA ALA A 173 -13.76 16.54 7.97
C ALA A 173 -13.54 17.75 8.87
N LYS A 174 -14.44 18.75 8.79
CA LYS A 174 -14.36 19.93 9.65
C LYS A 174 -14.37 19.58 11.13
N GLN A 175 -15.30 18.74 11.59
CA GLN A 175 -15.38 18.37 13.00
C GLN A 175 -14.15 17.57 13.45
N ALA A 176 -13.59 16.69 12.61
CA ALA A 176 -12.36 15.97 12.91
C ALA A 176 -11.18 16.95 13.09
N LEU A 177 -11.01 17.89 12.16
CA LEU A 177 -9.98 18.94 12.23
C LEU A 177 -10.15 19.83 13.49
N ASP A 178 -11.38 20.22 13.82
CA ASP A 178 -11.68 21.00 15.03
C ASP A 178 -11.33 20.23 16.33
N LYS A 179 -11.24 18.89 16.25
CA LYS A 179 -10.79 18.01 17.34
C LYS A 179 -9.29 17.68 17.30
N GLY A 180 -8.53 18.31 16.40
CA GLY A 180 -7.09 18.11 16.25
C GLY A 180 -6.69 16.82 15.51
N LEU A 181 -7.65 16.11 14.89
CA LEU A 181 -7.37 14.94 14.08
C LEU A 181 -6.88 15.35 12.71
N ARG A 182 -5.94 14.60 12.15
CA ARG A 182 -5.57 14.71 10.75
C ARG A 182 -6.66 14.09 9.87
N VAL A 183 -6.84 14.58 8.67
CA VAL A 183 -7.84 14.05 7.73
C VAL A 183 -7.14 13.67 6.42
N ARG A 184 -7.27 12.41 6.02
CA ARG A 184 -6.79 11.87 4.73
C ARG A 184 -7.96 11.60 3.80
N GLY A 185 -7.81 11.87 2.50
CA GLY A 185 -8.86 11.66 1.51
C GLY A 185 -8.53 10.50 0.56
N TYR A 186 -9.54 9.70 0.19
CA TYR A 186 -9.44 8.69 -0.87
C TYR A 186 -10.35 9.06 -2.05
N VAL A 187 -9.81 8.95 -3.27
CA VAL A 187 -10.58 9.00 -4.51
C VAL A 187 -10.56 7.62 -5.16
N SER A 188 -11.65 6.88 -5.00
CA SER A 188 -11.80 5.56 -5.63
C SER A 188 -12.02 5.65 -7.13
N VAL A 189 -11.71 4.58 -7.86
CA VAL A 189 -11.84 4.42 -9.32
C VAL A 189 -11.21 5.57 -10.10
N ALA A 190 -9.99 5.96 -9.72
CA ALA A 190 -9.30 7.08 -10.34
C ALA A 190 -8.84 6.80 -11.78
N ILE A 191 -8.80 5.54 -12.22
CA ILE A 191 -8.34 5.16 -13.57
C ILE A 191 -9.46 4.47 -14.34
N VAL A 192 -10.00 3.37 -13.80
CA VAL A 192 -11.08 2.60 -14.43
C VAL A 192 -12.20 2.38 -13.43
N CYS A 193 -13.42 2.66 -13.84
CA CYS A 193 -14.63 2.34 -13.10
C CYS A 193 -15.23 1.02 -13.62
N PRO A 194 -15.62 0.08 -12.74
CA PRO A 194 -16.21 -1.19 -13.16
C PRO A 194 -17.55 -1.04 -13.87
N TYR A 195 -18.22 0.10 -13.69
CA TYR A 195 -19.53 0.38 -14.27
C TYR A 195 -19.49 1.22 -15.55
N THR A 196 -18.52 2.16 -15.66
CA THR A 196 -18.48 3.13 -16.76
C THR A 196 -17.21 3.05 -17.61
N GLY A 197 -16.26 2.16 -17.27
CA GLY A 197 -15.00 2.03 -17.99
C GLY A 197 -13.99 3.12 -17.65
N GLN A 198 -13.28 3.63 -18.66
CA GLN A 198 -12.26 4.67 -18.49
C GLN A 198 -12.83 5.92 -17.82
N VAL A 199 -12.11 6.45 -16.84
CA VAL A 199 -12.52 7.61 -16.05
C VAL A 199 -11.93 8.90 -16.67
N ASP A 200 -12.69 9.97 -16.69
CA ASP A 200 -12.17 11.30 -17.05
C ASP A 200 -11.29 11.82 -15.91
N TYR A 201 -10.00 11.97 -16.17
CA TYR A 201 -9.03 12.44 -15.18
C TYR A 201 -9.27 13.87 -14.69
N LYS A 202 -10.00 14.69 -15.47
CA LYS A 202 -10.47 16.00 -14.98
C LYS A 202 -11.42 15.85 -13.80
N LYS A 203 -12.29 14.82 -13.84
CA LYS A 203 -13.18 14.51 -12.72
C LYS A 203 -12.39 14.04 -11.49
N VAL A 204 -11.34 13.23 -11.67
CA VAL A 204 -10.42 12.84 -10.59
C VAL A 204 -9.80 14.08 -9.96
N ARG A 205 -9.27 15.00 -10.77
CA ARG A 205 -8.70 16.27 -10.31
C ARG A 205 -9.70 17.10 -9.51
N GLU A 206 -10.92 17.30 -10.04
CA GLU A 206 -11.98 18.06 -9.37
C GLU A 206 -12.33 17.48 -7.99
N VAL A 207 -12.55 16.16 -7.91
CA VAL A 207 -12.89 15.48 -6.66
C VAL A 207 -11.73 15.54 -5.67
N ALA A 208 -10.50 15.31 -6.12
CA ALA A 208 -9.31 15.41 -5.28
C ALA A 208 -9.12 16.83 -4.72
N LYS A 209 -9.38 17.87 -5.55
CA LYS A 209 -9.33 19.27 -5.13
C LYS A 209 -10.37 19.59 -4.05
N GLU A 210 -11.60 19.09 -4.18
CA GLU A 210 -12.64 19.29 -3.17
C GLU A 210 -12.25 18.66 -1.83
N LEU A 211 -11.69 17.44 -1.83
CA LEU A 211 -11.18 16.82 -0.59
C LEU A 211 -10.03 17.63 0.02
N LEU A 212 -9.11 18.14 -0.80
CA LEU A 212 -8.02 19.02 -0.33
C LEU A 212 -8.58 20.31 0.29
N ASN A 213 -9.60 20.92 -0.34
CA ASN A 213 -10.28 22.12 0.16
C ASN A 213 -11.02 21.88 1.49
N MET A 214 -11.46 20.64 1.76
CA MET A 214 -12.04 20.26 3.07
C MET A 214 -11.00 20.15 4.18
N GLY A 215 -9.70 20.27 3.87
CA GLY A 215 -8.60 20.20 4.82
C GLY A 215 -7.92 18.83 4.89
N CYS A 216 -8.17 17.92 3.93
CA CYS A 216 -7.36 16.71 3.82
C CYS A 216 -5.90 17.07 3.59
N TYR A 217 -4.99 16.50 4.38
CA TYR A 217 -3.56 16.77 4.24
C TYR A 217 -2.95 16.03 3.06
N GLU A 218 -3.54 14.91 2.63
CA GLU A 218 -3.10 14.05 1.54
C GLU A 218 -4.30 13.39 0.86
N ILE A 219 -4.22 13.19 -0.46
CA ILE A 219 -5.25 12.56 -1.28
C ILE A 219 -4.68 11.31 -1.94
N SER A 220 -5.21 10.15 -1.58
CA SER A 220 -4.85 8.88 -2.19
C SER A 220 -5.70 8.61 -3.44
N LEU A 221 -5.03 8.40 -4.57
CA LEU A 221 -5.65 8.14 -5.87
C LEU A 221 -5.70 6.63 -6.12
N GLY A 222 -6.91 6.05 -6.09
CA GLY A 222 -7.11 4.61 -6.08
C GLY A 222 -7.40 4.01 -7.45
N ASP A 223 -6.53 3.11 -7.93
CA ASP A 223 -6.85 2.12 -8.96
C ASP A 223 -7.61 0.95 -8.31
N THR A 224 -8.87 1.20 -7.94
CA THR A 224 -9.71 0.32 -7.11
C THR A 224 -9.93 -1.07 -7.72
N VAL A 225 -9.90 -1.18 -9.05
CA VAL A 225 -10.10 -2.45 -9.76
C VAL A 225 -8.79 -3.07 -10.25
N GLY A 226 -7.66 -2.39 -10.06
CA GLY A 226 -6.34 -2.84 -10.44
C GLY A 226 -6.15 -3.04 -11.94
N ARG A 227 -6.82 -2.21 -12.76
CA ARG A 227 -6.77 -2.26 -14.23
C ARG A 227 -5.91 -1.16 -14.84
N GLY A 228 -5.37 -0.28 -14.01
CA GLY A 228 -4.50 0.80 -14.43
C GLY A 228 -3.17 0.30 -14.98
N THR A 229 -2.73 0.92 -16.06
CA THR A 229 -1.38 0.72 -16.63
C THR A 229 -0.49 1.88 -16.24
N PRO A 230 0.86 1.72 -16.30
CA PRO A 230 1.80 2.82 -16.05
C PRO A 230 1.51 4.09 -16.86
N THR A 231 1.15 3.94 -18.13
CA THR A 231 0.78 5.08 -18.99
C THR A 231 -0.45 5.83 -18.45
N GLN A 232 -1.49 5.09 -18.06
CA GLN A 232 -2.70 5.69 -17.52
C GLN A 232 -2.46 6.37 -16.15
N VAL A 233 -1.58 5.81 -15.32
CA VAL A 233 -1.16 6.43 -14.06
C VAL A 233 -0.42 7.75 -14.33
N ALA A 234 0.50 7.76 -15.31
CA ALA A 234 1.21 8.96 -15.71
C ALA A 234 0.24 10.05 -16.21
N GLU A 235 -0.67 9.72 -17.11
CA GLU A 235 -1.67 10.64 -17.66
C GLU A 235 -2.60 11.21 -16.57
N MET A 236 -3.06 10.35 -15.64
CA MET A 236 -3.88 10.77 -14.50
C MET A 236 -3.11 11.76 -13.62
N LEU A 237 -1.87 11.45 -13.26
CA LEU A 237 -1.05 12.32 -12.42
C LEU A 237 -0.74 13.65 -13.11
N GLU A 238 -0.44 13.65 -14.42
CA GLU A 238 -0.23 14.89 -15.18
C GLU A 238 -1.49 15.78 -15.18
N GLU A 239 -2.68 15.18 -15.24
CA GLU A 239 -3.92 15.96 -15.15
C GLU A 239 -4.16 16.49 -13.74
N VAL A 240 -3.98 15.66 -12.70
CA VAL A 240 -4.24 16.05 -11.31
C VAL A 240 -3.26 17.12 -10.83
N LYS A 241 -1.98 17.01 -11.20
CA LYS A 241 -0.94 17.99 -10.85
C LYS A 241 -1.15 19.39 -11.44
N LYS A 242 -2.05 19.57 -12.39
CA LYS A 242 -2.39 20.93 -12.89
C LYS A 242 -2.94 21.85 -11.81
N GLU A 243 -3.57 21.28 -10.78
CA GLU A 243 -4.20 22.07 -9.71
C GLU A 243 -3.83 21.62 -8.29
N LEU A 244 -3.25 20.43 -8.12
CA LEU A 244 -2.86 19.90 -6.80
C LEU A 244 -1.34 19.74 -6.71
N PRO A 245 -0.73 20.16 -5.59
CA PRO A 245 0.69 19.88 -5.33
C PRO A 245 0.91 18.37 -5.20
N VAL A 246 1.93 17.84 -5.86
CA VAL A 246 2.22 16.41 -5.87
C VAL A 246 2.55 15.86 -4.49
N GLU A 247 3.07 16.69 -3.60
CA GLU A 247 3.38 16.36 -2.19
C GLU A 247 2.12 16.07 -1.36
N ARG A 248 0.95 16.39 -1.89
CA ARG A 248 -0.36 16.11 -1.32
C ARG A 248 -1.03 14.89 -1.93
N LEU A 249 -0.33 14.16 -2.80
CA LEU A 249 -0.87 13.00 -3.50
C LEU A 249 -0.21 11.71 -3.01
N ALA A 250 -1.02 10.67 -2.86
CA ALA A 250 -0.60 9.30 -2.62
C ALA A 250 -1.12 8.37 -3.71
N GLY A 251 -0.43 7.26 -3.93
CA GLY A 251 -0.83 6.23 -4.89
C GLY A 251 -1.36 4.98 -4.18
N HIS A 252 -2.54 4.52 -4.59
CA HIS A 252 -3.16 3.28 -4.11
C HIS A 252 -3.47 2.38 -5.31
N PHE A 253 -2.74 1.28 -5.44
CA PHE A 253 -2.80 0.42 -6.61
C PHE A 253 -3.15 -1.01 -6.24
N HIS A 254 -4.23 -1.54 -6.83
CA HIS A 254 -4.54 -2.96 -6.79
C HIS A 254 -3.72 -3.72 -7.83
N ASP A 255 -3.34 -4.96 -7.52
CA ASP A 255 -2.47 -5.80 -8.34
C ASP A 255 -3.24 -6.87 -9.16
N THR A 256 -4.51 -6.61 -9.46
CA THR A 256 -5.40 -7.54 -10.18
C THR A 256 -4.78 -8.08 -11.48
N PHE A 257 -4.12 -7.23 -12.24
CA PHE A 257 -3.46 -7.60 -13.49
C PHE A 257 -1.92 -7.62 -13.38
N GLY A 258 -1.36 -7.56 -12.17
CA GLY A 258 0.08 -7.64 -11.97
C GLY A 258 0.85 -6.37 -12.34
N THR A 259 0.17 -5.23 -12.47
CA THR A 259 0.78 -3.94 -12.87
C THR A 259 1.09 -3.03 -11.70
N ALA A 260 0.65 -3.34 -10.48
CA ALA A 260 0.70 -2.41 -9.36
C ALA A 260 2.13 -1.94 -9.03
N VAL A 261 3.12 -2.82 -9.00
CA VAL A 261 4.53 -2.43 -8.74
C VAL A 261 5.04 -1.48 -9.82
N ALA A 262 4.71 -1.70 -11.08
CA ALA A 262 5.06 -0.78 -12.17
C ALA A 262 4.36 0.58 -12.01
N ASN A 263 3.09 0.58 -11.59
CA ASN A 263 2.32 1.78 -11.30
C ASN A 263 2.92 2.55 -10.10
N VAL A 264 3.40 1.86 -9.06
CA VAL A 264 4.14 2.46 -7.95
C VAL A 264 5.37 3.22 -8.47
N PHE A 265 6.22 2.59 -9.28
CA PHE A 265 7.38 3.28 -9.85
C PHE A 265 6.99 4.48 -10.69
N THR A 266 5.95 4.35 -11.52
CA THR A 266 5.44 5.47 -12.31
C THR A 266 5.00 6.63 -11.41
N ALA A 267 4.25 6.36 -10.34
CA ALA A 267 3.83 7.39 -9.40
C ALA A 267 5.02 8.08 -8.71
N LEU A 268 6.02 7.32 -8.29
CA LEU A 268 7.24 7.83 -7.66
C LEU A 268 8.06 8.72 -8.64
N GLU A 269 8.18 8.33 -9.91
CA GLU A 269 8.84 9.13 -10.95
C GLU A 269 8.09 10.44 -11.23
N HIS A 270 6.76 10.44 -11.08
CA HIS A 270 5.94 11.65 -11.20
C HIS A 270 5.89 12.52 -9.94
N GLY A 271 6.64 12.14 -8.88
CA GLY A 271 6.83 12.96 -7.69
C GLY A 271 6.01 12.55 -6.47
N VAL A 272 5.13 11.55 -6.57
CA VAL A 272 4.39 10.99 -5.41
C VAL A 272 5.39 10.41 -4.40
N ARG A 273 5.10 10.55 -3.09
CA ARG A 273 5.99 10.10 -2.01
C ARG A 273 5.31 9.21 -0.98
N THR A 274 4.02 9.01 -1.07
CA THR A 274 3.27 8.06 -0.22
C THR A 274 2.62 7.00 -1.10
N ILE A 275 2.82 5.72 -0.74
CA ILE A 275 2.22 4.57 -1.41
C ILE A 275 1.42 3.77 -0.39
N ASP A 276 0.17 3.49 -0.71
CA ASP A 276 -0.66 2.57 0.05
C ASP A 276 -0.32 1.14 -0.37
N SER A 277 -0.09 0.28 0.59
CA SER A 277 0.17 -1.13 0.33
C SER A 277 -0.37 -2.00 1.47
N SER A 278 -0.47 -3.29 1.27
CA SER A 278 -1.07 -4.21 2.21
C SER A 278 -0.17 -5.42 2.44
N VAL A 279 0.19 -5.69 3.68
CA VAL A 279 1.01 -6.85 4.05
C VAL A 279 0.43 -8.14 3.51
N GLY A 280 1.26 -9.03 2.97
CA GLY A 280 0.84 -10.27 2.34
C GLY A 280 -0.03 -10.10 1.09
N GLY A 281 -0.20 -8.86 0.60
CA GLY A 281 -1.17 -8.52 -0.42
C GLY A 281 -2.61 -8.77 0.04
N LEU A 282 -2.91 -8.51 1.32
CA LEU A 282 -4.26 -8.62 1.85
C LEU A 282 -5.21 -7.72 1.07
N GLY A 283 -6.41 -8.21 0.81
CA GLY A 283 -7.44 -7.49 0.10
C GLY A 283 -8.11 -8.36 -0.96
N GLY A 284 -8.98 -7.74 -1.67
CA GLY A 284 -9.73 -8.27 -2.80
C GLY A 284 -10.43 -7.10 -3.46
N CYS A 285 -11.03 -7.34 -4.59
CA CYS A 285 -11.91 -6.36 -5.20
C CYS A 285 -13.27 -7.03 -5.40
N PRO A 286 -14.32 -6.61 -4.69
CA PRO A 286 -15.65 -7.19 -4.83
C PRO A 286 -16.20 -7.01 -6.26
N TYR A 287 -15.62 -6.08 -7.02
CA TYR A 287 -15.99 -5.77 -8.41
C TYR A 287 -15.16 -6.50 -9.47
N SER A 288 -14.16 -7.28 -9.03
CA SER A 288 -13.29 -8.08 -9.92
C SER A 288 -13.12 -9.47 -9.33
N PRO A 289 -13.98 -10.44 -9.65
CA PRO A 289 -13.84 -11.82 -9.18
C PRO A 289 -12.45 -12.37 -9.49
N GLY A 290 -11.74 -12.91 -8.50
CA GLY A 290 -10.36 -13.39 -8.64
C GLY A 290 -9.27 -12.31 -8.54
N ALA A 291 -9.65 -11.06 -8.26
CA ALA A 291 -8.69 -9.99 -8.01
C ALA A 291 -7.83 -10.28 -6.78
N THR A 292 -6.54 -10.07 -6.91
CA THR A 292 -5.56 -10.25 -5.82
C THR A 292 -5.64 -9.16 -4.75
N GLY A 293 -6.28 -8.01 -5.05
CA GLY A 293 -6.40 -6.89 -4.12
C GLY A 293 -5.20 -5.93 -4.15
N ASN A 294 -4.87 -5.37 -3.00
CA ASN A 294 -3.81 -4.37 -2.86
C ASN A 294 -2.44 -4.90 -3.29
N VAL A 295 -1.57 -4.02 -3.78
CA VAL A 295 -0.14 -4.34 -3.91
C VAL A 295 0.43 -4.76 -2.56
N ALA A 296 1.18 -5.85 -2.54
CA ALA A 296 1.78 -6.33 -1.31
C ALA A 296 2.90 -5.40 -0.84
N THR A 297 2.93 -5.10 0.45
CA THR A 297 3.98 -4.27 1.06
C THR A 297 5.35 -4.87 0.84
N GLU A 298 5.50 -6.18 0.97
CA GLU A 298 6.77 -6.88 0.72
C GLU A 298 7.22 -6.73 -0.73
N ASP A 299 6.30 -6.72 -1.70
CA ASP A 299 6.63 -6.57 -3.13
C ASP A 299 7.13 -5.15 -3.41
N VAL A 300 6.51 -4.13 -2.80
CA VAL A 300 6.96 -2.73 -2.89
C VAL A 300 8.33 -2.55 -2.24
N LEU A 301 8.52 -3.04 -1.01
CA LEU A 301 9.79 -2.97 -0.29
C LEU A 301 10.93 -3.64 -1.07
N TYR A 302 10.66 -4.83 -1.63
CA TYR A 302 11.65 -5.56 -2.41
C TYR A 302 12.00 -4.84 -3.71
N ALA A 303 11.00 -4.31 -4.42
CA ALA A 303 11.19 -3.58 -5.67
C ALA A 303 11.99 -2.28 -5.47
N LEU A 304 11.82 -1.60 -4.33
CA LEU A 304 12.57 -0.39 -4.00
C LEU A 304 13.99 -0.65 -3.48
N LYS A 305 14.34 -1.92 -3.19
CA LYS A 305 15.68 -2.27 -2.71
C LYS A 305 16.75 -1.88 -3.75
N ASN A 306 17.80 -1.21 -3.27
CA ASN A 306 18.90 -0.71 -4.09
C ASN A 306 18.52 0.34 -5.16
N SER A 307 17.32 0.90 -5.09
CA SER A 307 16.88 2.02 -5.95
C SER A 307 17.38 3.36 -5.38
N LYS A 308 17.05 4.46 -6.09
CA LYS A 308 17.27 5.83 -5.61
C LYS A 308 16.32 6.23 -4.46
N TYR A 309 15.36 5.37 -4.11
CA TYR A 309 14.39 5.61 -3.07
C TYR A 309 14.76 4.92 -1.75
N THR A 310 14.28 5.45 -0.64
CA THR A 310 14.38 4.82 0.68
C THR A 310 13.03 4.91 1.38
N VAL A 311 12.51 3.77 1.86
CA VAL A 311 11.28 3.75 2.64
C VAL A 311 11.59 4.22 4.06
N ILE A 312 10.83 5.21 4.54
CA ILE A 312 10.94 5.71 5.90
C ILE A 312 10.15 4.77 6.83
N GLY A 313 10.70 4.52 7.99
CA GLY A 313 10.05 3.76 9.06
C GLY A 313 10.51 4.24 10.42
N THR A 314 9.94 3.66 11.45
CA THR A 314 10.30 3.95 12.84
C THR A 314 11.63 3.32 13.24
N GLU A 315 12.13 3.67 14.42
CA GLU A 315 13.34 3.05 15.00
C GLU A 315 13.18 1.54 15.21
N TYR A 316 11.98 1.01 15.39
CA TYR A 316 11.68 -0.42 15.49
C TYR A 316 12.07 -1.21 14.24
N GLY A 317 12.04 -0.57 13.08
CA GLY A 317 12.56 -1.07 11.80
C GLY A 317 13.94 -0.50 11.45
N LYS A 318 14.65 0.13 12.40
CA LYS A 318 15.95 0.80 12.19
C LYS A 318 15.88 1.93 11.16
N GLY A 319 14.81 2.74 11.24
CA GLY A 319 14.59 3.88 10.35
C GLY A 319 13.98 3.51 8.99
N THR A 320 13.57 2.26 8.80
CA THR A 320 12.86 1.78 7.60
C THR A 320 11.81 0.74 8.00
N ILE A 321 11.12 0.15 7.02
CA ILE A 321 10.27 -1.02 7.24
C ILE A 321 11.10 -2.27 6.98
N ASP A 322 11.13 -3.19 7.95
CA ASP A 322 11.90 -4.43 7.89
C ASP A 322 11.20 -5.46 6.98
N LEU A 323 11.79 -5.74 5.83
CA LEU A 323 11.23 -6.67 4.84
C LEU A 323 11.12 -8.12 5.35
N ASP A 324 12.06 -8.56 6.17
CA ASP A 324 12.04 -9.94 6.69
C ASP A 324 10.89 -10.09 7.70
N LYS A 325 10.72 -9.11 8.62
CA LYS A 325 9.56 -9.08 9.52
C LYS A 325 8.24 -8.97 8.74
N MET A 326 8.16 -8.10 7.72
CA MET A 326 6.95 -7.99 6.88
C MET A 326 6.62 -9.31 6.20
N THR A 327 7.61 -10.04 5.71
CA THR A 327 7.43 -11.39 5.14
C THR A 327 6.85 -12.37 6.18
N GLU A 328 7.36 -12.35 7.39
CA GLU A 328 6.84 -13.20 8.49
C GLU A 328 5.38 -12.82 8.85
N ILE A 329 5.08 -11.54 8.93
CA ILE A 329 3.73 -11.04 9.22
C ILE A 329 2.76 -11.44 8.11
N GLY A 330 3.15 -11.26 6.84
CA GLY A 330 2.33 -11.60 5.69
C GLY A 330 1.97 -13.09 5.64
N TRP A 331 2.88 -13.96 6.03
CA TRP A 331 2.60 -15.39 6.16
C TRP A 331 1.75 -15.70 7.39
N TRP A 332 2.08 -15.15 8.54
CA TRP A 332 1.32 -15.35 9.77
C TRP A 332 -0.15 -14.97 9.60
N ILE A 333 -0.43 -13.76 9.05
CA ILE A 333 -1.83 -13.35 8.84
C ILE A 333 -2.53 -14.21 7.78
N SER A 334 -1.83 -14.62 6.73
CA SER A 334 -2.39 -15.49 5.69
C SER A 334 -2.79 -16.86 6.28
N GLU A 335 -1.95 -17.42 7.16
CA GLU A 335 -2.28 -18.67 7.88
C GLU A 335 -3.50 -18.49 8.81
N LYS A 336 -3.61 -17.35 9.53
CA LYS A 336 -4.80 -17.03 10.36
C LYS A 336 -6.07 -16.93 9.53
N LEU A 337 -5.97 -16.52 8.27
CA LEU A 337 -7.08 -16.38 7.32
C LEU A 337 -7.33 -17.67 6.51
N GLY A 338 -6.53 -18.71 6.70
CA GLY A 338 -6.65 -20.00 5.99
C GLY A 338 -6.32 -19.91 4.49
N ARG A 339 -5.43 -19.00 4.10
CA ARG A 339 -4.99 -18.83 2.71
C ARG A 339 -3.47 -18.64 2.60
N GLU A 340 -2.93 -18.75 1.40
CA GLU A 340 -1.53 -18.41 1.13
C GLU A 340 -1.35 -16.89 0.98
N SER A 341 -0.16 -16.39 1.34
CA SER A 341 0.26 -15.04 0.99
C SER A 341 0.35 -14.89 -0.54
N ILE A 342 -0.19 -13.81 -1.08
CA ILE A 342 -0.12 -13.53 -2.51
C ILE A 342 1.10 -12.66 -2.87
N SER A 343 1.83 -12.13 -1.90
CA SER A 343 3.09 -11.43 -2.13
C SER A 343 4.09 -12.33 -2.88
N ARG A 344 4.58 -11.87 -4.01
CA ARG A 344 5.60 -12.58 -4.80
C ARG A 344 6.95 -12.58 -4.08
N ALA A 345 7.35 -11.42 -3.55
CA ALA A 345 8.58 -11.28 -2.77
C ALA A 345 8.50 -12.10 -1.47
N GLY A 346 7.38 -12.01 -0.74
CA GLY A 346 7.16 -12.76 0.49
C GLY A 346 7.25 -14.27 0.28
N ARG A 347 6.66 -14.80 -0.79
CA ARG A 347 6.75 -16.23 -1.17
C ARG A 347 8.18 -16.66 -1.48
N ALA A 348 8.90 -15.87 -2.28
CA ALA A 348 10.29 -16.17 -2.65
C ALA A 348 11.23 -16.12 -1.44
N LEU A 349 11.07 -15.12 -0.56
CA LEU A 349 11.88 -14.97 0.65
C LEU A 349 11.62 -16.09 1.65
N ARG A 350 10.36 -16.50 1.85
CA ARG A 350 10.03 -17.65 2.71
C ARG A 350 10.64 -18.95 2.17
N ALA A 351 10.49 -19.22 0.87
CA ALA A 351 11.07 -20.41 0.25
C ALA A 351 12.60 -20.46 0.41
N LYS A 352 13.26 -19.30 0.24
CA LYS A 352 14.70 -19.19 0.49
C LYS A 352 15.04 -19.50 1.95
N LYS A 353 14.33 -18.91 2.93
CA LYS A 353 14.57 -19.12 4.37
C LYS A 353 14.44 -20.59 4.77
N ILE A 354 13.41 -21.28 4.23
CA ILE A 354 13.22 -22.73 4.49
C ILE A 354 14.39 -23.52 3.93
N ARG A 355 14.76 -23.32 2.68
CA ARG A 355 15.89 -24.02 2.05
C ARG A 355 17.20 -23.78 2.79
N ASP A 356 17.48 -22.52 3.18
CA ASP A 356 18.72 -22.19 3.88
C ASP A 356 18.78 -22.86 5.26
N ALA A 357 17.62 -23.00 5.96
CA ALA A 357 17.52 -23.76 7.22
C ALA A 357 17.74 -25.27 7.02
N GLU A 358 17.17 -25.87 5.97
CA GLU A 358 17.39 -27.29 5.62
C GLU A 358 18.86 -27.56 5.30
N MET A 359 19.52 -26.68 4.57
CA MET A 359 20.97 -26.83 4.27
C MET A 359 21.83 -26.77 5.52
N VAL A 360 21.50 -25.93 6.49
CA VAL A 360 22.21 -25.86 7.79
C VAL A 360 22.01 -27.17 8.56
N ALA A 361 20.76 -27.66 8.66
CA ALA A 361 20.44 -28.90 9.35
C ALA A 361 21.18 -30.11 8.72
N ASP A 362 21.19 -30.20 7.37
CA ASP A 362 21.92 -31.25 6.66
C ASP A 362 23.43 -31.15 6.85
N GLY A 363 23.98 -29.95 6.89
CA GLY A 363 25.40 -29.68 7.18
C GLY A 363 25.81 -30.11 8.60
N GLU A 364 24.96 -29.83 9.60
CA GLU A 364 25.17 -30.29 10.97
C GLU A 364 25.08 -31.81 11.13
N VAL A 365 24.20 -32.47 10.37
CA VAL A 365 24.10 -33.93 10.33
C VAL A 365 25.36 -34.53 9.71
N ARG A 366 25.87 -33.99 8.60
CA ARG A 366 27.12 -34.45 7.94
C ARG A 366 28.36 -34.18 8.77
N ALA A 367 28.40 -33.15 9.59
CA ALA A 367 29.50 -32.84 10.49
C ALA A 367 29.55 -33.73 11.73
N LYS A 368 28.47 -34.44 12.04
CA LYS A 368 28.35 -35.41 13.16
C LYS A 368 28.56 -36.87 12.74
N LEU A 369 28.62 -37.15 11.42
CA LEU A 369 28.97 -38.43 10.82
C LEU A 369 30.45 -38.45 10.40
#